data_2f2c4033b556f9eac937d93596e11122
#
_entry.id   2f2c4033b556f9eac937d93596e11122
#
_cell.length_a   1.000
_cell.length_b   1.000
_cell.length_c   1.000
_cell.angle_alpha   90.00
_cell.angle_beta   90.00
_cell.angle_gamma   90.00
#
_symmetry.space_group_name_H-M   'P 1'
#
loop_
_entity.id
_entity.type
_entity.pdbx_description
1 polymer ?
#
loop_
_entity_poly.entity_id
_entity_poly.type
_entity_poly.pdbx_seq_one_letter_code
_entity_poly.pdbx_strand_id
1 'polypeptide(L)'
;MKIVIAQMEHETNTFSPVETPWESFGPDGPYIGNHAYKAMKNTRTPIGAFIDVAEKVNAEIVTPVAGFAYPSGPVAGAAYDQFCDLIIDDVKQGCDLIMLDLHGAMVVNGRTLDGEGTLLAKIRGITPTTPIAISLDLHANITEAMVDNSNIIVGYKTYPHIDMYETGTLAGELLLRLHRGEIKPIM
;
A
#
# COMPACT_ATOMS: atom_id res chain seq x y z
N MET A 1 0.35 20.44 -1.17
CA MET A 1 -0.01 19.16 -0.53
C MET A 1 0.94 18.10 -1.06
N LYS A 2 1.58 17.35 -0.16
CA LYS A 2 2.53 16.26 -0.48
C LYS A 2 1.88 14.92 -0.12
N ILE A 3 1.89 13.96 -1.04
CA ILE A 3 1.28 12.64 -0.87
C ILE A 3 2.34 11.56 -1.10
N VAL A 4 2.49 10.66 -0.11
CA VAL A 4 3.29 9.44 -0.26
C VAL A 4 2.38 8.34 -0.81
N ILE A 5 2.79 7.71 -1.92
CA ILE A 5 2.05 6.63 -2.60
C ILE A 5 2.99 5.45 -2.77
N ALA A 6 2.64 4.28 -2.23
CA ALA A 6 3.46 3.08 -2.35
C ALA A 6 2.62 1.83 -2.62
N GLN A 7 3.27 0.81 -3.17
CA GLN A 7 2.70 -0.52 -3.35
C GLN A 7 3.63 -1.57 -2.74
N MET A 8 3.01 -2.47 -1.95
CA MET A 8 3.66 -3.65 -1.39
C MET A 8 2.62 -4.78 -1.39
N GLU A 9 2.52 -5.51 -2.49
CA GLU A 9 1.49 -6.53 -2.68
C GLU A 9 2.07 -7.94 -2.76
N HIS A 10 1.55 -8.82 -1.91
CA HIS A 10 1.82 -10.24 -1.96
C HIS A 10 0.75 -11.05 -1.21
N GLU A 11 0.29 -12.12 -1.83
CA GLU A 11 -0.59 -13.12 -1.20
C GLU A 11 0.25 -14.32 -0.76
N THR A 12 0.35 -14.56 0.54
CA THR A 12 1.16 -15.62 1.10
C THR A 12 0.40 -16.94 1.19
N ASN A 13 1.00 -18.00 0.65
CA ASN A 13 0.64 -19.38 0.94
C ASN A 13 1.57 -19.93 2.03
N THR A 14 1.08 -20.02 3.26
CA THR A 14 1.88 -20.49 4.41
C THR A 14 2.27 -21.98 4.36
N PHE A 15 1.68 -22.77 3.44
CA PHE A 15 2.09 -24.16 3.18
C PHE A 15 3.24 -24.27 2.18
N SER A 16 3.58 -23.19 1.47
CA SER A 16 4.71 -23.17 0.57
C SER A 16 6.03 -23.09 1.37
N PRO A 17 7.02 -23.98 1.08
CA PRO A 17 8.33 -23.90 1.73
C PRO A 17 9.27 -22.88 1.08
N VAL A 18 8.85 -22.24 -0.01
CA VAL A 18 9.68 -21.32 -0.79
C VAL A 18 9.38 -19.88 -0.37
N GLU A 19 10.37 -19.22 0.20
CA GLU A 19 10.25 -17.79 0.53
C GLU A 19 10.09 -16.93 -0.72
N THR A 20 9.43 -15.78 -0.54
CA THR A 20 9.30 -14.73 -1.55
C THR A 20 10.37 -13.66 -1.31
N PRO A 21 11.48 -13.67 -2.07
CA PRO A 21 12.56 -12.71 -1.91
C PRO A 21 12.22 -11.37 -2.60
N TRP A 22 13.08 -10.37 -2.37
CA TRP A 22 12.96 -9.03 -2.96
C TRP A 22 12.81 -9.04 -4.48
N GLU A 23 13.57 -9.87 -5.17
CA GLU A 23 13.61 -9.98 -6.63
C GLU A 23 12.28 -10.47 -7.23
N SER A 24 11.42 -11.09 -6.41
CA SER A 24 10.10 -11.56 -6.86
C SER A 24 9.06 -10.43 -7.01
N PHE A 25 9.33 -9.23 -6.48
CA PHE A 25 8.37 -8.12 -6.47
C PHE A 25 8.40 -7.26 -7.74
N GLY A 26 8.69 -7.84 -8.86
CA GLY A 26 8.74 -7.20 -10.18
C GLY A 26 9.64 -7.98 -11.12
N PRO A 27 9.86 -7.50 -12.35
CA PRO A 27 10.71 -8.19 -13.33
C PRO A 27 12.18 -8.40 -12.88
N ASP A 28 12.71 -7.41 -12.13
CA ASP A 28 14.06 -7.40 -11.56
C ASP A 28 14.01 -6.87 -10.10
N GLY A 29 12.94 -7.16 -9.35
CA GLY A 29 12.61 -6.55 -8.08
C GLY A 29 11.63 -5.39 -8.20
N PRO A 30 11.24 -4.75 -7.08
CA PRO A 30 10.29 -3.64 -7.10
C PRO A 30 10.88 -2.39 -7.74
N TYR A 31 10.03 -1.56 -8.30
CA TYR A 31 10.40 -0.24 -8.79
C TYR A 31 10.59 0.74 -7.61
N ILE A 32 11.61 1.61 -7.67
CA ILE A 32 11.97 2.52 -6.59
C ILE A 32 11.94 3.98 -7.06
N GLY A 33 11.43 4.87 -6.19
CA GLY A 33 11.45 6.32 -6.39
C GLY A 33 10.73 6.75 -7.67
N ASN A 34 11.32 7.67 -8.41
CA ASN A 34 10.73 8.16 -9.67
C ASN A 34 10.52 7.06 -10.71
N HIS A 35 11.23 5.93 -10.61
CA HIS A 35 10.98 4.79 -11.47
C HIS A 35 9.66 4.11 -11.12
N ALA A 36 9.31 4.01 -9.82
CA ALA A 36 8.01 3.51 -9.39
C ALA A 36 6.86 4.39 -9.92
N TYR A 37 6.97 5.72 -9.78
CA TYR A 37 6.00 6.64 -10.36
C TYR A 37 5.80 6.41 -11.87
N LYS A 38 6.90 6.35 -12.64
CA LYS A 38 6.84 6.18 -14.10
C LYS A 38 6.26 4.83 -14.52
N ALA A 39 6.59 3.76 -13.78
CA ALA A 39 6.11 2.42 -14.09
C ALA A 39 4.63 2.26 -13.77
N MET A 40 4.14 2.89 -12.70
CA MET A 40 2.75 2.75 -12.25
C MET A 40 1.80 3.77 -12.85
N LYS A 41 2.29 4.92 -13.29
CA LYS A 41 1.45 5.92 -13.97
C LYS A 41 0.79 5.34 -15.22
N ASN A 42 -0.49 5.65 -15.40
CA ASN A 42 -1.35 5.16 -16.49
C ASN A 42 -1.62 3.63 -16.46
N THR A 43 -1.31 2.93 -15.37
CA THR A 43 -1.75 1.55 -15.19
C THR A 43 -3.20 1.51 -14.67
N ARG A 44 -3.88 0.36 -14.87
CA ARG A 44 -5.24 0.13 -14.35
C ARG A 44 -5.20 -0.57 -12.99
N THR A 45 -4.20 -0.26 -12.17
CA THR A 45 -3.99 -0.76 -10.81
C THR A 45 -4.43 0.27 -9.77
N PRO A 46 -4.59 -0.09 -8.49
CA PRO A 46 -4.94 0.89 -7.45
C PRO A 46 -3.88 1.96 -7.26
N ILE A 47 -2.58 1.61 -7.31
CA ILE A 47 -1.50 2.61 -7.24
C ILE A 47 -1.54 3.57 -8.43
N GLY A 48 -1.87 3.09 -9.64
CA GLY A 48 -2.09 3.96 -10.80
C GLY A 48 -3.23 4.95 -10.58
N ALA A 49 -4.33 4.48 -9.98
CA ALA A 49 -5.46 5.33 -9.62
C ALA A 49 -5.09 6.36 -8.53
N PHE A 50 -4.30 5.99 -7.54
CA PHE A 50 -3.79 6.91 -6.51
C PHE A 50 -2.96 8.04 -7.13
N ILE A 51 -2.09 7.71 -8.08
CA ILE A 51 -1.31 8.70 -8.82
C ILE A 51 -2.23 9.66 -9.57
N ASP A 52 -3.22 9.15 -10.31
CA ASP A 52 -4.17 9.98 -11.06
C ASP A 52 -5.01 10.88 -10.14
N VAL A 53 -5.44 10.38 -8.98
CA VAL A 53 -6.17 11.15 -7.95
C VAL A 53 -5.30 12.27 -7.39
N ALA A 54 -4.02 12.00 -7.12
CA ALA A 54 -3.07 12.99 -6.61
C ALA A 54 -2.73 14.06 -7.66
N GLU A 55 -2.56 13.68 -8.94
CA GLU A 55 -2.32 14.61 -10.05
C GLU A 55 -3.49 15.56 -10.27
N LYS A 56 -4.75 15.08 -10.18
CA LYS A 56 -5.95 15.91 -10.33
C LYS A 56 -6.00 17.08 -9.34
N VAL A 57 -5.36 16.95 -8.20
CA VAL A 57 -5.28 18.02 -7.17
C VAL A 57 -3.93 18.76 -7.15
N ASN A 58 -3.09 18.53 -8.15
CA ASN A 58 -1.74 19.10 -8.27
C ASN A 58 -0.88 18.85 -7.03
N ALA A 59 -0.95 17.64 -6.46
CA ALA A 59 -0.12 17.27 -5.32
C ALA A 59 1.33 17.01 -5.73
N GLU A 60 2.25 17.28 -4.82
CA GLU A 60 3.60 16.72 -4.87
C GLU A 60 3.51 15.22 -4.55
N ILE A 61 3.92 14.37 -5.49
CA ILE A 61 3.83 12.92 -5.36
C ILE A 61 5.20 12.34 -5.06
N VAL A 62 5.28 11.55 -3.99
CA VAL A 62 6.46 10.76 -3.62
C VAL A 62 6.08 9.29 -3.69
N THR A 63 6.81 8.52 -4.50
CA THR A 63 6.59 7.08 -4.67
C THR A 63 7.84 6.32 -4.23
N PRO A 64 7.99 5.98 -2.92
CA PRO A 64 9.18 5.30 -2.42
C PRO A 64 9.45 3.98 -3.13
N VAL A 65 8.40 3.17 -3.27
CA VAL A 65 8.50 1.82 -3.84
C VAL A 65 7.15 1.36 -4.41
N ALA A 66 7.22 0.55 -5.47
CA ALA A 66 6.07 -0.19 -5.99
C ALA A 66 6.51 -1.61 -6.35
N GLY A 67 5.94 -2.59 -5.67
CA GLY A 67 6.23 -4.00 -5.88
C GLY A 67 5.02 -4.89 -5.72
N PHE A 68 4.90 -5.83 -6.65
CA PHE A 68 3.92 -6.91 -6.66
C PHE A 68 4.64 -8.25 -6.87
N ALA A 69 4.38 -9.22 -6.00
CA ALA A 69 4.85 -10.58 -6.18
C ALA A 69 3.65 -11.54 -6.29
N TYR A 70 3.72 -12.46 -7.24
CA TYR A 70 2.71 -13.51 -7.38
C TYR A 70 2.59 -14.36 -6.11
N PRO A 71 1.41 -14.97 -5.85
CA PRO A 71 1.20 -15.84 -4.71
C PRO A 71 2.30 -16.91 -4.58
N SER A 72 2.95 -16.94 -3.40
CA SER A 72 4.06 -17.85 -3.09
C SER A 72 4.16 -18.02 -1.57
N GLY A 73 5.29 -18.52 -1.05
CA GLY A 73 5.52 -18.64 0.40
C GLY A 73 5.70 -17.30 1.11
N PRO A 74 5.92 -17.31 2.41
CA PRO A 74 6.10 -16.09 3.20
C PRO A 74 7.19 -15.19 2.63
N VAL A 75 6.98 -13.89 2.73
CA VAL A 75 7.96 -12.90 2.30
C VAL A 75 9.23 -13.01 3.15
N ALA A 76 10.40 -12.99 2.53
CA ALA A 76 11.67 -12.97 3.25
C ALA A 76 11.75 -11.72 4.15
N GLY A 77 12.16 -11.92 5.42
CA GLY A 77 12.18 -10.83 6.40
C GLY A 77 13.01 -9.62 5.94
N ALA A 78 14.16 -9.85 5.28
CA ALA A 78 15.00 -8.77 4.74
C ALA A 78 14.30 -7.98 3.60
N ALA A 79 13.51 -8.64 2.75
CA ALA A 79 12.74 -7.98 1.69
C ALA A 79 11.67 -7.08 2.29
N TYR A 80 10.92 -7.58 3.27
CA TYR A 80 9.93 -6.81 3.98
C TYR A 80 10.53 -5.60 4.72
N ASP A 81 11.65 -5.80 5.44
CA ASP A 81 12.33 -4.71 6.15
C ASP A 81 12.74 -3.61 5.15
N GLN A 82 13.23 -3.96 3.97
CA GLN A 82 13.60 -3.01 2.92
C GLN A 82 12.40 -2.23 2.37
N PHE A 83 11.23 -2.87 2.15
CA PHE A 83 9.99 -2.15 1.81
C PHE A 83 9.60 -1.16 2.90
N CYS A 84 9.61 -1.61 4.16
CA CYS A 84 9.29 -0.76 5.30
C CYS A 84 10.22 0.46 5.37
N ASP A 85 11.52 0.26 5.24
CA ASP A 85 12.52 1.32 5.34
C ASP A 85 12.31 2.38 4.24
N LEU A 86 12.10 1.97 2.99
CA LEU A 86 11.84 2.90 1.89
C LEU A 86 10.59 3.75 2.12
N ILE A 87 9.48 3.12 2.54
CA ILE A 87 8.22 3.85 2.80
C ILE A 87 8.39 4.78 4.01
N ILE A 88 8.97 4.29 5.09
CA ILE A 88 9.14 5.00 6.35
C ILE A 88 10.08 6.20 6.20
N ASP A 89 11.13 6.07 5.43
CA ASP A 89 12.11 7.16 5.24
C ASP A 89 11.49 8.34 4.49
N ASP A 90 10.61 8.09 3.51
CA ASP A 90 9.88 9.16 2.84
C ASP A 90 8.77 9.76 3.73
N VAL A 91 8.09 8.94 4.55
CA VAL A 91 7.09 9.43 5.53
C VAL A 91 7.75 10.33 6.59
N LYS A 92 8.94 9.99 7.08
CA LYS A 92 9.72 10.83 8.04
C LYS A 92 10.07 12.21 7.50
N GLN A 93 10.17 12.37 6.18
CA GLN A 93 10.39 13.69 5.56
C GLN A 93 9.14 14.58 5.58
N GLY A 94 8.03 14.08 6.10
CA GLY A 94 6.74 14.76 6.20
C GLY A 94 5.90 14.67 4.93
N CYS A 95 4.63 14.37 5.13
CA CYS A 95 3.60 14.35 4.08
C CYS A 95 2.24 14.73 4.67
N ASP A 96 1.33 15.17 3.81
CA ASP A 96 -0.04 15.52 4.19
C ASP A 96 -0.97 14.31 4.17
N LEU A 97 -0.72 13.35 3.25
CA LEU A 97 -1.52 12.14 3.05
C LEU A 97 -0.63 10.95 2.69
N ILE A 98 -1.12 9.76 2.98
CA ILE A 98 -0.48 8.48 2.60
C ILE A 98 -1.51 7.58 1.91
N MET A 99 -1.18 7.03 0.75
CA MET A 99 -1.99 6.08 -0.01
C MET A 99 -1.17 4.81 -0.26
N LEU A 100 -1.63 3.67 0.22
CA LEU A 100 -0.91 2.41 0.08
C LEU A 100 -1.77 1.38 -0.65
N ASP A 101 -1.18 0.79 -1.67
CA ASP A 101 -1.73 -0.34 -2.40
C ASP A 101 -1.15 -1.61 -1.80
N LEU A 102 -1.97 -2.35 -1.07
CA LEU A 102 -1.60 -3.52 -0.29
C LEU A 102 -2.52 -4.70 -0.66
N HIS A 103 -2.07 -5.93 -0.40
CA HIS A 103 -2.90 -7.11 -0.61
C HIS A 103 -3.82 -7.40 0.60
N GLY A 104 -3.27 -7.40 1.81
CA GLY A 104 -3.98 -7.77 3.04
C GLY A 104 -3.81 -9.24 3.44
N ALA A 105 -2.88 -9.97 2.82
CA ALA A 105 -2.61 -11.38 3.13
C ALA A 105 -1.10 -11.70 3.18
N MET A 106 -0.29 -10.73 3.52
CA MET A 106 1.17 -10.90 3.59
C MET A 106 1.62 -11.45 4.94
N VAL A 107 2.21 -12.64 4.92
CA VAL A 107 2.98 -13.20 6.04
C VAL A 107 4.46 -13.02 5.79
N VAL A 108 5.21 -12.60 6.80
CA VAL A 108 6.64 -12.33 6.71
C VAL A 108 7.43 -13.28 7.58
N ASN A 109 8.34 -14.05 6.97
CA ASN A 109 9.11 -15.05 7.66
C ASN A 109 10.01 -14.44 8.77
N GLY A 110 9.90 -14.98 9.98
CA GLY A 110 10.67 -14.51 11.12
C GLY A 110 10.37 -13.08 11.59
N ARG A 111 9.25 -12.46 11.14
CA ARG A 111 8.86 -11.10 11.53
C ARG A 111 7.43 -11.01 12.04
N THR A 112 6.43 -11.28 11.20
CA THR A 112 5.02 -11.06 11.53
C THR A 112 4.11 -11.94 10.67
N LEU A 113 2.92 -12.25 11.21
CA LEU A 113 1.83 -12.91 10.48
C LEU A 113 0.91 -11.90 9.78
N ASP A 114 1.12 -10.59 10.00
CA ASP A 114 0.38 -9.48 9.42
C ASP A 114 1.38 -8.41 8.95
N GLY A 115 1.86 -8.55 7.72
CA GLY A 115 2.82 -7.62 7.12
C GLY A 115 2.25 -6.23 6.97
N GLU A 116 1.03 -6.13 6.50
CA GLU A 116 0.34 -4.87 6.21
C GLU A 116 0.00 -4.10 7.50
N GLY A 117 -0.62 -4.75 8.48
CA GLY A 117 -0.93 -4.12 9.76
C GLY A 117 0.34 -3.70 10.53
N THR A 118 1.41 -4.50 10.44
CA THR A 118 2.71 -4.15 11.03
C THR A 118 3.32 -2.91 10.37
N LEU A 119 3.28 -2.80 9.03
CA LEU A 119 3.73 -1.58 8.31
C LEU A 119 2.91 -0.37 8.73
N LEU A 120 1.59 -0.48 8.76
CA LEU A 120 0.68 0.61 9.15
C LEU A 120 0.94 1.08 10.58
N ALA A 121 1.15 0.16 11.52
CA ALA A 121 1.49 0.50 12.91
C ALA A 121 2.85 1.24 13.01
N LYS A 122 3.86 0.83 12.24
CA LYS A 122 5.15 1.53 12.15
C LYS A 122 4.97 2.96 11.62
N ILE A 123 4.19 3.14 10.55
CA ILE A 123 3.89 4.46 9.99
C ILE A 123 3.16 5.33 11.01
N ARG A 124 2.15 4.78 11.70
CA ARG A 124 1.36 5.50 12.70
C ARG A 124 2.21 5.93 13.91
N GLY A 125 3.23 5.14 14.26
CA GLY A 125 4.22 5.51 15.29
C GLY A 125 5.06 6.74 14.92
N ILE A 126 5.22 7.05 13.63
CA ILE A 126 5.99 8.20 13.13
C ILE A 126 5.06 9.40 12.91
N THR A 127 3.91 9.17 12.31
CA THR A 127 2.93 10.21 11.99
C THR A 127 1.54 9.84 12.54
N PRO A 128 1.28 10.16 13.83
CA PRO A 128 0.05 9.74 14.52
C PRO A 128 -1.25 10.26 13.89
N THR A 129 -1.20 11.36 13.15
CA THR A 129 -2.38 12.08 12.67
C THR A 129 -2.51 12.17 11.15
N THR A 130 -1.46 11.86 10.38
CA THR A 130 -1.53 11.91 8.91
C THR A 130 -2.59 10.91 8.41
N PRO A 131 -3.56 11.34 7.59
CA PRO A 131 -4.56 10.42 7.07
C PRO A 131 -3.95 9.39 6.12
N ILE A 132 -4.37 8.13 6.29
CA ILE A 132 -3.90 6.97 5.52
C ILE A 132 -5.09 6.28 4.85
N ALA A 133 -5.02 6.07 3.53
CA ALA A 133 -5.91 5.18 2.80
C ALA A 133 -5.15 3.95 2.31
N ILE A 134 -5.81 2.81 2.35
CA ILE A 134 -5.31 1.56 1.78
C ILE A 134 -6.31 0.96 0.80
N SER A 135 -5.81 0.39 -0.31
CA SER A 135 -6.53 -0.56 -1.14
C SER A 135 -6.14 -1.98 -0.76
N LEU A 136 -7.08 -2.90 -0.81
CA LEU A 136 -6.87 -4.30 -0.49
C LEU A 136 -7.50 -5.21 -1.56
N ASP A 137 -6.91 -6.38 -1.76
CA ASP A 137 -7.53 -7.46 -2.49
C ASP A 137 -8.76 -8.00 -1.72
N LEU A 138 -9.71 -8.62 -2.43
CA LEU A 138 -10.89 -9.24 -1.80
C LEU A 138 -10.55 -10.47 -0.93
N HIS A 139 -9.36 -11.07 -1.13
CA HIS A 139 -8.83 -12.18 -0.31
C HIS A 139 -8.07 -11.70 0.95
N ALA A 140 -8.16 -10.42 1.26
CA ALA A 140 -7.51 -9.85 2.44
C ALA A 140 -8.03 -10.45 3.74
N ASN A 141 -7.12 -10.64 4.70
CA ASN A 141 -7.44 -10.93 6.10
C ASN A 141 -7.35 -9.62 6.89
N ILE A 142 -8.42 -8.86 6.94
CA ILE A 142 -8.43 -7.56 7.61
C ILE A 142 -8.24 -7.77 9.12
N THR A 143 -7.17 -7.18 9.66
CA THR A 143 -6.81 -7.26 11.08
C THR A 143 -7.19 -5.98 11.83
N GLU A 144 -7.28 -6.08 13.16
CA GLU A 144 -7.46 -4.89 14.02
C GLU A 144 -6.34 -3.87 13.78
N ALA A 145 -5.09 -4.34 13.57
CA ALA A 145 -3.96 -3.46 13.30
C ALA A 145 -4.13 -2.65 12.00
N MET A 146 -4.72 -3.23 10.96
CA MET A 146 -5.04 -2.48 9.72
C MET A 146 -6.12 -1.43 9.98
N VAL A 147 -7.19 -1.79 10.71
CA VAL A 147 -8.31 -0.89 11.03
C VAL A 147 -7.85 0.26 11.91
N ASP A 148 -7.12 -0.01 12.99
CA ASP A 148 -6.70 0.99 13.97
C ASP A 148 -5.67 1.99 13.41
N ASN A 149 -4.89 1.59 12.40
CA ASN A 149 -3.79 2.38 11.87
C ASN A 149 -4.06 3.00 10.49
N SER A 150 -5.25 2.82 9.93
CA SER A 150 -5.69 3.49 8.70
C SER A 150 -6.95 4.33 8.93
N ASN A 151 -7.34 5.14 7.95
CA ASN A 151 -8.53 5.98 8.00
C ASN A 151 -9.55 5.58 6.93
N ILE A 152 -9.08 4.98 5.85
CA ILE A 152 -9.89 4.50 4.73
C ILE A 152 -9.35 3.13 4.32
N ILE A 153 -10.22 2.14 4.23
CA ILE A 153 -9.95 0.81 3.67
C ILE A 153 -10.97 0.56 2.57
N VAL A 154 -10.50 0.26 1.36
CA VAL A 154 -11.37 -0.14 0.25
C VAL A 154 -10.82 -1.42 -0.38
N GLY A 155 -11.61 -2.48 -0.39
CA GLY A 155 -11.27 -3.75 -1.02
C GLY A 155 -11.89 -3.91 -2.41
N TYR A 156 -11.28 -4.78 -3.25
CA TYR A 156 -11.88 -5.23 -4.51
C TYR A 156 -13.21 -5.95 -4.24
N LYS A 157 -14.13 -5.88 -5.19
CA LYS A 157 -15.48 -6.47 -5.08
C LYS A 157 -15.74 -7.54 -6.12
N THR A 158 -14.83 -7.73 -7.06
CA THR A 158 -15.03 -8.64 -8.20
C THR A 158 -13.93 -9.68 -8.30
N TYR A 159 -14.31 -10.86 -8.80
CA TYR A 159 -13.38 -11.88 -9.24
C TYR A 159 -13.81 -12.37 -10.65
N PRO A 160 -12.98 -12.25 -11.67
CA PRO A 160 -11.64 -11.64 -11.70
C PRO A 160 -11.63 -10.17 -11.28
N HIS A 161 -10.46 -9.67 -10.81
CA HIS A 161 -10.25 -8.30 -10.30
C HIS A 161 -10.31 -7.26 -11.43
N ILE A 162 -11.51 -6.91 -11.91
CA ILE A 162 -11.71 -5.91 -12.97
C ILE A 162 -11.92 -4.50 -12.42
N ASP A 163 -12.08 -4.36 -11.10
CA ASP A 163 -12.40 -3.13 -10.37
C ASP A 163 -11.22 -2.54 -9.56
N MET A 164 -9.99 -2.98 -9.85
CA MET A 164 -8.78 -2.55 -9.16
C MET A 164 -8.59 -1.02 -9.19
N TYR A 165 -8.67 -0.44 -10.39
CA TYR A 165 -8.50 0.99 -10.58
C TYR A 165 -9.62 1.80 -9.91
N GLU A 166 -10.85 1.35 -10.01
CA GLU A 166 -12.03 1.94 -9.38
C GLU A 166 -11.93 1.88 -7.85
N THR A 167 -11.38 0.81 -7.30
CA THR A 167 -11.11 0.65 -5.85
C THR A 167 -10.08 1.68 -5.37
N GLY A 168 -8.95 1.79 -6.07
CA GLY A 168 -7.94 2.80 -5.77
C GLY A 168 -8.48 4.24 -5.91
N THR A 169 -9.26 4.49 -6.98
CA THR A 169 -9.91 5.81 -7.17
C THR A 169 -10.81 6.15 -5.98
N LEU A 170 -11.67 5.22 -5.56
CA LEU A 170 -12.57 5.44 -4.43
C LEU A 170 -11.80 5.70 -3.12
N ALA A 171 -10.77 4.90 -2.83
CA ALA A 171 -9.96 5.05 -1.62
C ALA A 171 -9.25 6.43 -1.60
N GLY A 172 -8.64 6.82 -2.71
CA GLY A 172 -7.96 8.11 -2.83
C GLY A 172 -8.91 9.30 -2.73
N GLU A 173 -10.07 9.25 -3.39
CA GLU A 173 -11.08 10.31 -3.32
C GLU A 173 -11.67 10.46 -1.92
N LEU A 174 -11.95 9.35 -1.22
CA LEU A 174 -12.40 9.38 0.17
C LEU A 174 -11.33 9.99 1.08
N LEU A 175 -10.06 9.68 0.87
CA LEU A 175 -8.96 10.27 1.65
C LEU A 175 -8.87 11.78 1.43
N LEU A 176 -9.00 12.26 0.19
CA LEU A 176 -9.03 13.70 -0.11
C LEU A 176 -10.23 14.40 0.55
N ARG A 177 -11.40 13.76 0.56
CA ARG A 177 -12.61 14.29 1.22
C ARG A 177 -12.43 14.34 2.74
N LEU A 178 -11.80 13.32 3.33
CA LEU A 178 -11.44 13.32 4.74
C LEU A 178 -10.48 14.49 5.07
N HIS A 179 -9.43 14.65 4.27
CA HIS A 179 -8.44 15.73 4.46
C HIS A 179 -9.08 17.12 4.39
N ARG A 180 -10.09 17.31 3.55
CA ARG A 180 -10.85 18.56 3.45
C ARG A 180 -11.92 18.72 4.55
N GLY A 181 -12.10 17.73 5.40
CA GLY A 181 -13.13 17.75 6.46
C GLY A 181 -14.57 17.55 5.96
N GLU A 182 -14.74 17.06 4.73
CA GLU A 182 -16.06 16.81 4.10
C GLU A 182 -16.73 15.54 4.64
N ILE A 183 -15.95 14.61 5.15
CA ILE A 183 -16.42 13.34 5.73
C ILE A 183 -15.68 13.04 7.03
N LYS A 184 -16.31 12.21 7.87
CA LYS A 184 -15.73 11.65 9.09
C LYS A 184 -16.01 10.14 9.08
N PRO A 185 -15.14 9.32 8.48
CA PRO A 185 -15.34 7.87 8.44
C PRO A 185 -15.30 7.28 9.86
N ILE A 186 -16.02 6.19 10.01
CA ILE A 186 -16.01 5.35 11.22
C ILE A 186 -15.48 3.99 10.74
N MET A 187 -14.44 3.49 11.39
CA MET A 187 -13.81 2.20 11.15
C MET A 187 -14.21 1.21 12.23
#